data_cbca07f1d7551e693d5a66dcaf52d22d
#
_entry.id   cbca07f1d7551e693d5a66dcaf52d22d
#
_cell.length_a   1.000
_cell.length_b   1.000
_cell.length_c   1.000
_cell.angle_alpha   90.00
_cell.angle_beta   90.00
_cell.angle_gamma   90.00
#
_symmetry.space_group_name_H-M   'P 1'
#
loop_
_entity.id
_entity.type
_entity.pdbx_description
1 polymer ?
#
loop_
_entity_poly.entity_id
_entity_poly.type
_entity_poly.pdbx_seq_one_letter_code
_entity_poly.pdbx_strand_id
1 'polypeptide(L)'
;MPEASSGMTAGGDGHGGFRRLRGLLLALGLIASAPAAAAPARVVSINLCTDELLIRLGDPSQVAGVTWLSTLSAGSNVAEEARGVPATHGFAEQVIGLRPDLVLAGRYTSRQSVAMLRRVGVPVVDADAPRTLDGVRAEIRRVAEAIGHGDRGEAMIAELDRRLSRPITPREPRPRAAVLRPNGFSAGPGSLIDELLRRAGLVNVVAELELDTYGQLPLELVIAKGIDVLIVDGERAGPPAMATEMLRHPALRKLGDRVRIAAVPPKLWTCYGPRLADAFDILADAAEAPR
;
A
#
# COMPACT_ATOMS: atom_id res chain seq x y z
N MET A 1 14.64 -78.63 -18.74
CA MET A 1 14.35 -80.08 -19.17
C MET A 1 13.39 -80.65 -18.17
N PRO A 2 12.42 -81.48 -18.60
CA PRO A 2 11.63 -81.46 -19.83
C PRO A 2 10.14 -81.29 -19.52
N GLU A 3 9.43 -80.98 -20.45
CA GLU A 3 8.53 -81.62 -21.47
C GLU A 3 7.05 -81.46 -21.06
N ALA A 4 6.34 -80.87 -21.90
CA ALA A 4 5.66 -81.31 -23.13
C ALA A 4 4.33 -82.01 -22.87
N SER A 5 3.33 -81.58 -23.50
CA SER A 5 2.44 -82.23 -24.44
C SER A 5 1.02 -81.80 -24.37
N SER A 6 0.52 -81.04 -25.32
CA SER A 6 -0.22 -81.54 -26.47
C SER A 6 -1.66 -82.01 -26.17
N GLY A 7 -2.63 -81.49 -26.84
CA GLY A 7 -3.98 -82.03 -26.97
C GLY A 7 -4.95 -81.10 -27.71
N MET A 8 -5.05 -81.31 -28.96
CA MET A 8 -5.88 -80.74 -30.00
C MET A 8 -7.27 -81.42 -30.02
N THR A 9 -8.38 -80.63 -30.28
CA THR A 9 -9.47 -80.92 -31.26
C THR A 9 -10.63 -79.93 -30.96
N ALA A 10 -10.98 -79.10 -31.85
CA ALA A 10 -11.93 -79.12 -32.96
C ALA A 10 -13.40 -79.04 -32.58
N GLY A 11 -14.05 -78.06 -33.15
CA GLY A 11 -15.35 -78.15 -33.75
C GLY A 11 -16.54 -77.43 -33.12
N GLY A 12 -17.20 -76.61 -33.87
CA GLY A 12 -18.63 -76.33 -33.66
C GLY A 12 -19.12 -74.91 -33.89
N ASP A 13 -19.68 -74.68 -35.06
CA ASP A 13 -20.37 -73.48 -35.52
C ASP A 13 -21.58 -73.09 -34.66
N GLY A 14 -21.86 -71.81 -34.57
CA GLY A 14 -23.09 -71.31 -33.97
C GLY A 14 -23.32 -69.82 -34.14
N HIS A 15 -24.01 -69.46 -35.18
CA HIS A 15 -24.48 -68.10 -35.46
C HIS A 15 -25.37 -67.51 -34.34
N GLY A 16 -25.16 -66.29 -33.94
CA GLY A 16 -26.04 -65.57 -33.06
C GLY A 16 -25.67 -64.10 -32.92
N GLY A 17 -26.14 -63.26 -33.83
CA GLY A 17 -25.94 -61.85 -33.79
C GLY A 17 -26.66 -61.16 -32.63
N PHE A 18 -25.89 -60.50 -31.78
CA PHE A 18 -26.45 -59.54 -30.82
C PHE A 18 -25.81 -58.19 -31.07
N ARG A 19 -26.64 -57.27 -31.67
CA ARG A 19 -26.35 -55.82 -31.79
C ARG A 19 -26.25 -55.25 -30.40
N ARG A 20 -25.04 -55.00 -29.92
CA ARG A 20 -24.78 -54.23 -28.70
C ARG A 20 -24.96 -52.74 -29.03
N LEU A 21 -26.11 -52.17 -28.63
CA LEU A 21 -26.35 -50.76 -28.52
C LEU A 21 -25.39 -50.16 -27.49
N ARG A 22 -24.38 -49.45 -27.96
CA ARG A 22 -23.49 -48.65 -27.07
C ARG A 22 -24.27 -47.39 -26.71
N GLY A 23 -24.90 -47.40 -25.55
CA GLY A 23 -25.45 -46.21 -24.90
C GLY A 23 -24.30 -45.30 -24.46
N LEU A 24 -24.11 -44.19 -25.15
CA LEU A 24 -23.20 -43.10 -24.78
C LEU A 24 -23.89 -42.29 -23.68
N LEU A 25 -23.54 -42.61 -22.40
CA LEU A 25 -23.91 -41.78 -21.26
C LEU A 25 -23.05 -40.51 -21.27
N LEU A 26 -23.61 -39.42 -21.80
CA LEU A 26 -23.10 -38.07 -21.58
C LEU A 26 -23.29 -37.73 -20.09
N ALA A 27 -22.25 -37.89 -19.29
CA ALA A 27 -22.18 -37.31 -17.95
C ALA A 27 -22.04 -35.79 -18.10
N LEU A 28 -23.17 -35.08 -18.00
CA LEU A 28 -23.21 -33.62 -17.90
C LEU A 28 -22.67 -33.27 -16.50
N GLY A 29 -21.38 -32.96 -16.43
CA GLY A 29 -20.74 -32.46 -15.20
C GLY A 29 -21.35 -31.08 -14.85
N LEU A 30 -22.26 -31.03 -13.88
CA LEU A 30 -22.61 -29.78 -13.21
C LEU A 30 -21.36 -29.26 -12.51
N ILE A 31 -20.69 -28.28 -13.15
CA ILE A 31 -19.72 -27.44 -12.47
C ILE A 31 -20.52 -26.57 -11.48
N ALA A 32 -20.62 -27.01 -10.24
CA ALA A 32 -21.17 -26.21 -9.16
C ALA A 32 -20.17 -25.02 -8.96
N SER A 33 -20.49 -23.89 -9.57
CA SER A 33 -19.83 -22.63 -9.24
C SER A 33 -20.08 -22.37 -7.77
N ALA A 34 -19.04 -22.45 -6.95
CA ALA A 34 -19.11 -22.01 -5.56
C ALA A 34 -19.63 -20.55 -5.57
N PRO A 35 -20.62 -20.18 -4.73
CA PRO A 35 -21.06 -18.81 -4.67
C PRO A 35 -19.86 -17.94 -4.30
N ALA A 36 -19.51 -16.98 -5.14
CA ALA A 36 -18.56 -15.94 -4.77
C ALA A 36 -19.09 -15.31 -3.49
N ALA A 37 -18.27 -15.26 -2.43
CA ALA A 37 -18.65 -14.59 -1.21
C ALA A 37 -19.09 -13.17 -1.56
N ALA A 38 -20.28 -12.77 -1.12
CA ALA A 38 -20.78 -11.44 -1.40
C ALA A 38 -19.80 -10.39 -0.83
N ALA A 39 -19.54 -9.35 -1.60
CA ALA A 39 -18.70 -8.25 -1.13
C ALA A 39 -19.29 -7.66 0.16
N PRO A 40 -18.44 -7.22 1.12
CA PRO A 40 -18.92 -6.63 2.36
C PRO A 40 -19.74 -5.37 2.07
N ALA A 41 -20.89 -5.24 2.73
CA ALA A 41 -21.81 -4.12 2.51
C ALA A 41 -21.53 -2.94 3.46
N ARG A 42 -20.86 -3.18 4.59
CA ARG A 42 -20.59 -2.17 5.63
C ARG A 42 -19.15 -2.26 6.12
N VAL A 43 -18.28 -1.51 5.51
CA VAL A 43 -16.84 -1.50 5.84
C VAL A 43 -16.54 -0.32 6.77
N VAL A 44 -15.86 -0.58 7.87
CA VAL A 44 -15.30 0.45 8.74
C VAL A 44 -13.78 0.37 8.68
N SER A 45 -13.12 1.48 8.43
CA SER A 45 -11.67 1.59 8.52
C SER A 45 -11.26 2.25 9.83
N ILE A 46 -10.21 1.73 10.46
CA ILE A 46 -9.65 2.22 11.73
C ILE A 46 -8.16 2.59 11.60
N ASN A 47 -7.73 2.95 10.41
CA ASN A 47 -6.38 3.44 10.13
C ASN A 47 -6.42 4.44 8.96
N LEU A 48 -5.71 5.56 9.07
CA LEU A 48 -5.71 6.62 8.07
C LEU A 48 -5.39 6.14 6.65
N CYS A 49 -4.48 5.18 6.51
CA CYS A 49 -4.07 4.71 5.18
C CYS A 49 -5.12 3.78 4.56
N THR A 50 -5.78 2.96 5.37
CA THR A 50 -6.92 2.16 4.90
C THR A 50 -8.18 2.99 4.71
N ASP A 51 -8.34 4.13 5.41
CA ASP A 51 -9.40 5.10 5.15
C ASP A 51 -9.30 5.64 3.71
N GLU A 52 -8.09 6.07 3.31
CA GLU A 52 -7.86 6.58 1.95
C GLU A 52 -8.19 5.52 0.89
N LEU A 53 -7.75 4.28 1.09
CA LEU A 53 -8.05 3.20 0.17
C LEU A 53 -9.54 2.86 0.15
N LEU A 54 -10.20 2.79 1.31
CA LEU A 54 -11.63 2.51 1.40
C LEU A 54 -12.47 3.57 0.69
N ILE A 55 -12.18 4.86 0.91
CA ILE A 55 -12.92 5.96 0.29
C ILE A 55 -12.72 5.99 -1.23
N ARG A 56 -11.51 5.67 -1.71
CA ARG A 56 -11.21 5.70 -3.14
C ARG A 56 -11.67 4.48 -3.91
N LEU A 57 -11.69 3.32 -3.27
CA LEU A 57 -11.96 2.03 -3.93
C LEU A 57 -13.40 1.55 -3.68
N GLY A 58 -13.96 1.81 -2.49
CA GLY A 58 -15.28 1.36 -2.11
C GLY A 58 -16.40 2.17 -2.75
N ASP A 59 -17.60 1.62 -2.74
CA ASP A 59 -18.80 2.39 -3.02
C ASP A 59 -19.14 3.29 -1.82
N PRO A 60 -19.64 4.51 -2.04
CA PRO A 60 -20.01 5.40 -0.93
C PRO A 60 -20.98 4.77 0.08
N SER A 61 -21.91 3.93 -0.37
CA SER A 61 -22.85 3.20 0.48
C SER A 61 -22.21 2.10 1.33
N GLN A 62 -21.04 1.61 0.92
CA GLN A 62 -20.25 0.59 1.60
C GLN A 62 -19.42 1.18 2.74
N VAL A 63 -19.06 2.48 2.67
CA VAL A 63 -18.23 3.16 3.67
C VAL A 63 -19.06 3.48 4.91
N ALA A 64 -19.04 2.59 5.89
CA ALA A 64 -19.81 2.74 7.14
C ALA A 64 -19.11 3.61 8.19
N GLY A 65 -17.79 3.80 8.09
CA GLY A 65 -17.03 4.65 9.00
C GLY A 65 -15.54 4.68 8.68
N VAL A 66 -14.91 5.79 9.08
CA VAL A 66 -13.47 6.04 8.91
C VAL A 66 -12.88 6.59 10.22
N THR A 67 -11.56 6.77 10.29
CA THR A 67 -10.98 7.46 11.44
C THR A 67 -11.24 8.96 11.36
N TRP A 68 -11.28 9.61 12.50
CA TRP A 68 -11.36 11.09 12.59
C TRP A 68 -10.17 11.77 11.89
N LEU A 69 -9.03 11.08 11.77
CA LEU A 69 -7.84 11.57 11.07
C LEU A 69 -8.11 11.86 9.61
N SER A 70 -9.02 11.11 8.98
CA SER A 70 -9.39 11.31 7.57
C SER A 70 -10.07 12.63 7.31
N THR A 71 -10.69 13.25 8.33
CA THR A 71 -11.36 14.57 8.18
C THR A 71 -10.39 15.75 8.29
N LEU A 72 -9.12 15.51 8.65
CA LEU A 72 -8.10 16.54 8.83
C LEU A 72 -7.38 16.84 7.50
N SER A 73 -7.66 17.96 6.87
CA SER A 73 -7.09 18.36 5.57
C SER A 73 -5.56 18.43 5.54
N ALA A 74 -4.92 18.75 6.68
CA ALA A 74 -3.47 18.81 6.78
C ALA A 74 -2.80 17.44 6.71
N GLY A 75 -3.50 16.35 7.08
CA GLY A 75 -2.95 15.00 7.18
C GLY A 75 -3.56 13.97 6.24
N SER A 76 -4.73 14.29 5.67
CA SER A 76 -5.50 13.36 4.83
C SER A 76 -5.59 13.84 3.39
N ASN A 77 -5.47 12.88 2.46
CA ASN A 77 -5.71 13.10 1.04
C ASN A 77 -7.19 12.97 0.63
N VAL A 78 -8.05 12.58 1.56
CA VAL A 78 -9.48 12.31 1.34
C VAL A 78 -10.37 13.08 2.33
N ALA A 79 -9.88 14.22 2.84
CA ALA A 79 -10.59 14.98 3.87
C ALA A 79 -11.94 15.52 3.38
N GLU A 80 -12.05 15.88 2.11
CA GLU A 80 -13.31 16.35 1.52
C GLU A 80 -14.31 15.21 1.35
N GLU A 81 -13.83 14.07 0.82
CA GLU A 81 -14.64 12.88 0.59
C GLU A 81 -15.08 12.22 1.91
N ALA A 82 -14.28 12.38 2.97
CA ALA A 82 -14.61 11.89 4.31
C ALA A 82 -15.70 12.73 5.01
N ARG A 83 -16.06 13.90 4.47
CA ARG A 83 -17.13 14.71 5.06
C ARG A 83 -18.47 13.98 5.00
N GLY A 84 -19.11 13.89 6.14
CA GLY A 84 -20.39 13.18 6.27
C GLY A 84 -20.28 11.68 6.49
N VAL A 85 -19.08 11.10 6.41
CA VAL A 85 -18.84 9.72 6.82
C VAL A 85 -18.70 9.68 8.35
N PRO A 86 -19.33 8.72 9.06
CA PRO A 86 -19.15 8.55 10.49
C PRO A 86 -17.67 8.41 10.87
N ALA A 87 -17.17 9.28 11.74
CA ALA A 87 -15.79 9.29 12.16
C ALA A 87 -15.62 8.62 13.54
N THR A 88 -14.60 7.78 13.69
CA THR A 88 -14.27 7.07 14.93
C THR A 88 -12.84 7.35 15.39
N HIS A 89 -12.56 7.11 16.67
CA HIS A 89 -11.19 7.09 17.19
C HIS A 89 -10.55 5.69 17.13
N GLY A 90 -11.24 4.72 16.49
CA GLY A 90 -10.76 3.35 16.36
C GLY A 90 -10.95 2.51 17.63
N PHE A 91 -11.74 2.99 18.61
CA PHE A 91 -12.14 2.17 19.76
C PHE A 91 -13.16 1.10 19.33
N ALA A 92 -12.98 -0.12 19.83
CA ALA A 92 -13.81 -1.26 19.43
C ALA A 92 -15.31 -1.00 19.60
N GLU A 93 -15.71 -0.34 20.67
CA GLU A 93 -17.10 -0.03 20.99
C GLU A 93 -17.73 0.91 19.95
N GLN A 94 -16.98 1.93 19.52
CA GLN A 94 -17.44 2.85 18.47
C GLN A 94 -17.62 2.11 17.14
N VAL A 95 -16.66 1.25 16.81
CA VAL A 95 -16.66 0.45 15.56
C VAL A 95 -17.84 -0.53 15.57
N ILE A 96 -18.06 -1.27 16.66
CA ILE A 96 -19.18 -2.21 16.81
C ILE A 96 -20.52 -1.49 16.66
N GLY A 97 -20.63 -0.26 17.19
CA GLY A 97 -21.83 0.57 17.07
C GLY A 97 -22.20 0.89 15.60
N LEU A 98 -21.23 0.89 14.69
CA LEU A 98 -21.45 1.07 13.25
C LEU A 98 -21.89 -0.22 12.53
N ARG A 99 -21.93 -1.35 13.24
CA ARG A 99 -22.35 -2.67 12.74
C ARG A 99 -21.63 -3.05 11.43
N PRO A 100 -20.28 -3.09 11.41
CA PRO A 100 -19.55 -3.49 10.22
C PRO A 100 -19.66 -5.00 9.97
N ASP A 101 -19.60 -5.37 8.70
CA ASP A 101 -19.36 -6.75 8.26
C ASP A 101 -17.88 -6.97 7.86
N LEU A 102 -17.10 -5.88 7.74
CA LEU A 102 -15.65 -5.91 7.60
C LEU A 102 -15.02 -4.68 8.28
N VAL A 103 -13.87 -4.90 8.92
CA VAL A 103 -13.02 -3.82 9.43
C VAL A 103 -11.66 -3.86 8.75
N LEU A 104 -11.20 -2.71 8.30
CA LEU A 104 -9.84 -2.50 7.80
C LEU A 104 -8.99 -1.88 8.91
N ALA A 105 -7.97 -2.57 9.35
CA ALA A 105 -6.99 -2.11 10.32
C ALA A 105 -5.62 -1.92 9.65
N GLY A 106 -4.73 -1.19 10.26
CA GLY A 106 -3.36 -1.02 9.79
C GLY A 106 -2.35 -1.47 10.84
N ARG A 107 -1.10 -1.63 10.44
CA ARG A 107 0.00 -2.09 11.30
C ARG A 107 0.11 -1.32 12.63
N TYR A 108 -0.23 -0.04 12.64
CA TYR A 108 -0.13 0.83 13.82
C TYR A 108 -1.47 1.05 14.52
N THR A 109 -2.50 0.31 14.14
CA THR A 109 -3.79 0.32 14.83
C THR A 109 -3.68 -0.34 16.21
N SER A 110 -4.50 0.10 17.16
CA SER A 110 -4.57 -0.49 18.50
C SER A 110 -4.80 -1.99 18.46
N ARG A 111 -3.82 -2.76 18.91
CA ARG A 111 -3.92 -4.23 19.00
C ARG A 111 -5.09 -4.67 19.88
N GLN A 112 -5.38 -3.89 20.94
CA GLN A 112 -6.48 -4.16 21.84
C GLN A 112 -7.85 -4.02 21.14
N SER A 113 -8.03 -2.95 20.36
CA SER A 113 -9.25 -2.75 19.55
C SER A 113 -9.43 -3.88 18.53
N VAL A 114 -8.38 -4.24 17.81
CA VAL A 114 -8.40 -5.33 16.83
C VAL A 114 -8.73 -6.68 17.51
N ALA A 115 -8.11 -6.99 18.64
CA ALA A 115 -8.39 -8.22 19.39
C ALA A 115 -9.83 -8.29 19.88
N MET A 116 -10.39 -7.16 20.34
CA MET A 116 -11.78 -7.09 20.79
C MET A 116 -12.77 -7.30 19.63
N LEU A 117 -12.53 -6.64 18.49
CA LEU A 117 -13.36 -6.80 17.28
C LEU A 117 -13.40 -8.26 16.83
N ARG A 118 -12.24 -8.92 16.77
CA ARG A 118 -12.16 -10.34 16.43
C ARG A 118 -12.88 -11.24 17.44
N ARG A 119 -12.78 -10.93 18.73
CA ARG A 119 -13.46 -11.69 19.80
C ARG A 119 -14.98 -11.65 19.66
N VAL A 120 -15.54 -10.54 19.20
CA VAL A 120 -17.00 -10.42 18.98
C VAL A 120 -17.43 -10.88 17.57
N GLY A 121 -16.51 -11.51 16.81
CA GLY A 121 -16.81 -12.13 15.52
C GLY A 121 -16.80 -11.17 14.32
N VAL A 122 -16.28 -9.93 14.46
CA VAL A 122 -16.15 -9.01 13.34
C VAL A 122 -14.90 -9.37 12.53
N PRO A 123 -15.04 -9.62 11.22
CA PRO A 123 -13.89 -9.85 10.33
C PRO A 123 -12.97 -8.62 10.30
N VAL A 124 -11.67 -8.83 10.45
CA VAL A 124 -10.66 -7.75 10.40
C VAL A 124 -9.56 -8.11 9.42
N VAL A 125 -9.34 -7.26 8.44
CA VAL A 125 -8.19 -7.29 7.53
C VAL A 125 -7.13 -6.33 8.06
N ASP A 126 -5.94 -6.85 8.35
CA ASP A 126 -4.79 -6.07 8.77
C ASP A 126 -3.98 -5.66 7.54
N ALA A 127 -3.99 -4.39 7.21
CA ALA A 127 -3.11 -3.83 6.20
C ALA A 127 -1.69 -3.64 6.75
N ASP A 128 -0.68 -3.94 5.94
CA ASP A 128 0.71 -3.74 6.34
C ASP A 128 1.17 -2.28 6.06
N ALA A 129 2.37 -1.94 6.49
CA ALA A 129 3.06 -0.71 6.13
C ALA A 129 4.16 -1.06 5.13
N PRO A 130 3.89 -0.96 3.81
CA PRO A 130 4.82 -1.39 2.79
C PRO A 130 6.09 -0.52 2.78
N ARG A 131 7.22 -1.17 2.51
CA ARG A 131 8.54 -0.54 2.45
C ARG A 131 9.04 -0.40 1.02
N THR A 132 8.31 -0.96 0.06
CA THR A 132 8.64 -0.96 -1.37
C THR A 132 7.40 -0.65 -2.20
N LEU A 133 7.60 -0.20 -3.44
CA LEU A 133 6.51 0.01 -4.39
C LEU A 133 5.76 -1.29 -4.72
N ASP A 134 6.46 -2.43 -4.76
CA ASP A 134 5.80 -3.73 -4.93
C ASP A 134 4.91 -4.05 -3.72
N GLY A 135 5.36 -3.74 -2.52
CA GLY A 135 4.54 -3.84 -1.33
C GLY A 135 3.32 -2.91 -1.37
N VAL A 136 3.48 -1.69 -1.90
CA VAL A 136 2.34 -0.76 -2.11
C VAL A 136 1.29 -1.37 -3.04
N ARG A 137 1.71 -1.93 -4.18
CA ARG A 137 0.80 -2.62 -5.13
C ARG A 137 0.08 -3.78 -4.47
N ALA A 138 0.81 -4.59 -3.70
CA ALA A 138 0.25 -5.73 -2.98
C ALA A 138 -0.81 -5.30 -1.96
N GLU A 139 -0.58 -4.21 -1.20
CA GLU A 139 -1.55 -3.72 -0.22
C GLU A 139 -2.78 -3.07 -0.87
N ILE A 140 -2.63 -2.31 -1.96
CA ILE A 140 -3.76 -1.78 -2.72
C ILE A 140 -4.63 -2.94 -3.22
N ARG A 141 -4.02 -3.96 -3.83
CA ARG A 141 -4.73 -5.15 -4.31
C ARG A 141 -5.47 -5.86 -3.19
N ARG A 142 -4.77 -6.11 -2.08
CA ARG A 142 -5.32 -6.81 -0.93
C ARG A 142 -6.54 -6.10 -0.32
N VAL A 143 -6.47 -4.78 -0.16
CA VAL A 143 -7.60 -3.99 0.35
C VAL A 143 -8.74 -3.97 -0.66
N ALA A 144 -8.44 -3.77 -1.95
CA ALA A 144 -9.43 -3.75 -3.02
C ALA A 144 -10.20 -5.09 -3.13
N GLU A 145 -9.49 -6.21 -3.07
CA GLU A 145 -10.08 -7.55 -3.06
C GLU A 145 -10.95 -7.78 -1.82
N ALA A 146 -10.46 -7.39 -0.64
CA ALA A 146 -11.18 -7.55 0.61
C ALA A 146 -12.53 -6.81 0.64
N ILE A 147 -12.61 -5.66 -0.04
CA ILE A 147 -13.86 -4.88 -0.14
C ILE A 147 -14.68 -5.20 -1.40
N GLY A 148 -14.22 -6.16 -2.24
CA GLY A 148 -14.94 -6.61 -3.44
C GLY A 148 -14.74 -5.74 -4.69
N HIS A 149 -13.69 -4.90 -4.73
CA HIS A 149 -13.41 -3.98 -5.83
C HIS A 149 -12.02 -4.18 -6.45
N GLY A 150 -11.62 -5.43 -6.71
CA GLY A 150 -10.31 -5.79 -7.26
C GLY A 150 -9.96 -5.01 -8.52
N ASP A 151 -10.91 -4.86 -9.45
CA ASP A 151 -10.71 -4.12 -10.70
C ASP A 151 -10.34 -2.65 -10.47
N ARG A 152 -10.95 -2.00 -9.46
CA ARG A 152 -10.59 -0.62 -9.08
C ARG A 152 -9.18 -0.57 -8.47
N GLY A 153 -8.79 -1.60 -7.73
CA GLY A 153 -7.45 -1.75 -7.22
C GLY A 153 -6.41 -1.83 -8.33
N GLU A 154 -6.63 -2.68 -9.34
CA GLU A 154 -5.73 -2.79 -10.50
C GLU A 154 -5.67 -1.49 -11.32
N ALA A 155 -6.80 -0.81 -11.50
CA ALA A 155 -6.82 0.50 -12.17
C ALA A 155 -6.02 1.56 -11.39
N MET A 156 -6.13 1.58 -10.06
CA MET A 156 -5.34 2.48 -9.20
C MET A 156 -3.85 2.18 -9.27
N ILE A 157 -3.46 0.91 -9.29
CA ILE A 157 -2.07 0.47 -9.44
C ILE A 157 -1.53 0.89 -10.82
N ALA A 158 -2.28 0.66 -11.88
CA ALA A 158 -1.88 1.03 -13.24
C ALA A 158 -1.64 2.55 -13.37
N GLU A 159 -2.51 3.37 -12.78
CA GLU A 159 -2.33 4.83 -12.77
C GLU A 159 -1.12 5.27 -11.94
N LEU A 160 -0.91 4.68 -10.77
CA LEU A 160 0.28 4.92 -9.95
C LEU A 160 1.56 4.59 -10.75
N ASP A 161 1.61 3.42 -11.38
CA ASP A 161 2.75 2.96 -12.17
C ASP A 161 3.01 3.84 -13.38
N ARG A 162 1.97 4.25 -14.08
CA ARG A 162 2.06 5.17 -15.21
C ARG A 162 2.73 6.49 -14.78
N ARG A 163 2.32 7.06 -13.66
CA ARG A 163 2.91 8.31 -13.15
C ARG A 163 4.33 8.12 -12.67
N LEU A 164 4.62 7.03 -11.94
CA LEU A 164 5.97 6.71 -11.48
C LEU A 164 6.93 6.34 -12.62
N SER A 165 6.44 6.07 -13.83
CA SER A 165 7.24 5.75 -15.01
C SER A 165 7.58 6.97 -15.87
N ARG A 166 7.23 8.20 -15.43
CA ARG A 166 7.61 9.38 -16.18
C ARG A 166 9.14 9.41 -16.38
N PRO A 167 9.64 9.76 -17.59
CA PRO A 167 11.06 9.94 -17.81
C PRO A 167 11.62 11.06 -16.92
N ILE A 168 12.78 10.82 -16.33
CA ILE A 168 13.50 11.78 -15.49
C ILE A 168 14.89 11.95 -16.06
N THR A 169 15.35 13.20 -16.16
CA THR A 169 16.72 13.53 -16.55
C THR A 169 17.41 14.21 -15.37
N PRO A 170 17.85 13.43 -14.36
CA PRO A 170 18.55 14.01 -13.23
C PRO A 170 19.86 14.62 -13.72
N ARG A 171 20.26 15.72 -13.09
CA ARG A 171 21.57 16.30 -13.40
C ARG A 171 22.71 15.37 -12.99
N GLU A 172 23.86 15.52 -13.66
CA GLU A 172 25.08 14.79 -13.32
C GLU A 172 26.12 15.72 -12.64
N PRO A 173 26.78 15.30 -11.56
CA PRO A 173 26.46 14.09 -10.77
C PRO A 173 25.08 14.17 -10.13
N ARG A 174 24.43 12.99 -9.88
CA ARG A 174 23.10 12.93 -9.28
C ARG A 174 23.07 13.70 -7.96
N PRO A 175 22.03 14.53 -7.73
CA PRO A 175 21.95 15.34 -6.54
C PRO A 175 21.88 14.48 -5.26
N ARG A 176 22.65 14.87 -4.27
CA ARG A 176 22.69 14.26 -2.95
C ARG A 176 21.57 14.83 -2.09
N ALA A 177 20.68 13.98 -1.58
CA ALA A 177 19.50 14.40 -0.87
C ALA A 177 19.43 13.77 0.55
N ALA A 178 18.88 14.55 1.48
CA ALA A 178 18.49 14.06 2.80
C ALA A 178 17.04 14.44 3.06
N VAL A 179 16.28 13.52 3.67
CA VAL A 179 14.95 13.82 4.20
C VAL A 179 15.08 14.20 5.66
N LEU A 180 14.52 15.35 6.03
CA LEU A 180 14.49 15.82 7.41
C LEU A 180 13.06 16.13 7.82
N ARG A 181 12.50 15.30 8.67
CA ARG A 181 11.14 15.40 9.21
C ARG A 181 11.18 15.92 10.66
N PRO A 182 10.03 16.27 11.24
CA PRO A 182 9.94 16.69 12.63
C PRO A 182 10.69 15.75 13.58
N ASN A 183 11.29 16.29 14.63
CA ASN A 183 12.19 15.59 15.58
C ASN A 183 13.44 14.98 14.93
N GLY A 184 13.85 15.43 13.76
CA GLY A 184 15.02 14.89 13.07
C GLY A 184 14.80 13.52 12.43
N PHE A 185 13.57 13.04 12.36
CA PHE A 185 13.29 11.78 11.69
C PHE A 185 13.71 11.83 10.22
N SER A 186 14.29 10.75 9.75
CA SER A 186 14.74 10.57 8.39
C SER A 186 14.40 9.17 7.87
N ALA A 187 14.48 9.01 6.56
CA ALA A 187 14.24 7.76 5.86
C ALA A 187 15.58 7.19 5.36
N GLY A 188 16.00 6.11 5.99
CA GLY A 188 17.21 5.36 5.67
C GLY A 188 17.00 4.31 4.57
N PRO A 189 18.00 3.46 4.36
CA PRO A 189 18.01 2.44 3.32
C PRO A 189 16.84 1.46 3.49
N GLY A 190 16.28 1.01 2.37
CA GLY A 190 15.19 0.04 2.33
C GLY A 190 13.85 0.57 2.85
N SER A 191 13.67 1.89 2.97
CA SER A 191 12.37 2.52 3.16
C SER A 191 11.69 2.80 1.82
N LEU A 192 10.37 2.94 1.82
CA LEU A 192 9.62 3.36 0.62
C LEU A 192 10.09 4.75 0.13
N ILE A 193 10.43 5.64 1.05
CA ILE A 193 10.95 6.96 0.71
C ILE A 193 12.32 6.85 0.03
N ASP A 194 13.21 5.97 0.50
CA ASP A 194 14.50 5.70 -0.15
C ASP A 194 14.30 5.19 -1.58
N GLU A 195 13.33 4.30 -1.80
CA GLU A 195 13.02 3.81 -3.15
C GLU A 195 12.52 4.95 -4.05
N LEU A 196 11.65 5.83 -3.56
CA LEU A 196 11.16 7.00 -4.30
C LEU A 196 12.30 7.98 -4.64
N LEU A 197 13.21 8.26 -3.69
CA LEU A 197 14.38 9.12 -3.94
C LEU A 197 15.25 8.56 -5.06
N ARG A 198 15.64 7.28 -4.96
CA ARG A 198 16.47 6.65 -5.98
C ARG A 198 15.79 6.62 -7.35
N ARG A 199 14.48 6.37 -7.38
CA ARG A 199 13.68 6.39 -8.60
C ARG A 199 13.60 7.79 -9.21
N ALA A 200 13.50 8.82 -8.36
CA ALA A 200 13.54 10.23 -8.77
C ALA A 200 14.94 10.73 -9.20
N GLY A 201 15.96 9.87 -9.22
CA GLY A 201 17.31 10.24 -9.61
C GLY A 201 18.13 10.92 -8.53
N LEU A 202 17.67 10.89 -7.28
CA LEU A 202 18.38 11.44 -6.12
C LEU A 202 19.23 10.35 -5.43
N VAL A 203 20.34 10.76 -4.83
CA VAL A 203 21.16 9.92 -3.95
C VAL A 203 20.77 10.17 -2.51
N ASN A 204 20.20 9.17 -1.84
CA ASN A 204 19.87 9.28 -0.43
C ASN A 204 21.14 9.19 0.44
N VAL A 205 21.61 10.32 0.96
CA VAL A 205 22.83 10.33 1.79
C VAL A 205 22.66 9.62 3.12
N VAL A 206 21.41 9.45 3.58
CA VAL A 206 21.11 8.72 4.82
C VAL A 206 21.39 7.22 4.66
N ALA A 207 21.33 6.70 3.44
CA ALA A 207 21.73 5.33 3.13
C ALA A 207 23.23 5.07 3.25
N GLU A 208 24.05 6.12 3.31
CA GLU A 208 25.51 6.04 3.55
C GLU A 208 25.85 6.06 5.05
N LEU A 209 24.86 6.21 5.90
CA LEU A 209 25.00 6.20 7.35
C LEU A 209 24.52 4.84 7.85
N GLU A 210 25.12 4.38 8.95
CA GLU A 210 24.68 3.17 9.64
C GLU A 210 23.38 3.44 10.44
N LEU A 211 22.36 3.98 9.76
CA LEU A 211 21.06 4.23 10.33
C LEU A 211 20.08 3.13 9.88
N ASP A 212 19.18 2.81 10.78
CA ASP A 212 18.04 1.93 10.47
C ASP A 212 17.18 2.53 9.34
N THR A 213 16.26 1.72 8.83
CA THR A 213 15.28 2.13 7.80
C THR A 213 14.59 3.46 8.11
N TYR A 214 14.33 3.72 9.38
CA TYR A 214 13.84 5.00 9.90
C TYR A 214 14.60 5.31 11.19
N GLY A 215 15.19 6.50 11.26
CA GLY A 215 15.98 6.91 12.42
C GLY A 215 16.04 8.43 12.57
N GLN A 216 16.66 8.88 13.65
CA GLN A 216 16.94 10.30 13.85
C GLN A 216 18.26 10.65 13.17
N LEU A 217 18.23 11.67 12.33
CA LEU A 217 19.37 12.20 11.62
C LEU A 217 19.86 13.48 12.32
N PRO A 218 21.03 13.46 12.94
CA PRO A 218 21.63 14.66 13.49
C PRO A 218 21.89 15.71 12.43
N LEU A 219 21.54 16.96 12.71
CA LEU A 219 21.68 18.07 11.76
C LEU A 219 23.12 18.26 11.29
N GLU A 220 24.08 18.01 12.19
CA GLU A 220 25.50 18.10 11.91
C GLU A 220 25.95 17.11 10.82
N LEU A 221 25.36 15.92 10.81
CA LEU A 221 25.63 14.92 9.76
C LEU A 221 25.04 15.36 8.41
N VAL A 222 23.85 15.98 8.40
CA VAL A 222 23.24 16.54 7.18
C VAL A 222 24.19 17.55 6.56
N ILE A 223 24.76 18.46 7.39
CA ILE A 223 25.70 19.50 6.94
C ILE A 223 27.02 18.88 6.47
N ALA A 224 27.58 17.94 7.23
CA ALA A 224 28.87 17.32 6.95
C ALA A 224 28.89 16.45 5.68
N LYS A 225 27.75 15.85 5.33
CA LYS A 225 27.66 14.97 4.14
C LYS A 225 27.60 15.70 2.81
N GLY A 226 27.46 17.02 2.79
CA GLY A 226 27.46 17.80 1.55
C GLY A 226 26.25 17.46 0.68
N ILE A 227 25.07 17.82 1.14
CA ILE A 227 23.82 17.63 0.41
C ILE A 227 23.59 18.73 -0.61
N ASP A 228 22.92 18.40 -1.70
CA ASP A 228 22.43 19.33 -2.71
C ASP A 228 20.95 19.68 -2.50
N VAL A 229 20.16 18.72 -1.96
CA VAL A 229 18.73 18.85 -1.75
C VAL A 229 18.38 18.42 -0.32
N LEU A 230 17.74 19.33 0.42
CA LEU A 230 17.11 19.01 1.70
C LEU A 230 15.60 18.89 1.48
N ILE A 231 15.08 17.70 1.75
CA ILE A 231 13.66 17.42 1.62
C ILE A 231 13.05 17.54 3.00
N VAL A 232 12.04 18.39 3.13
CA VAL A 232 11.36 18.67 4.40
C VAL A 232 9.87 18.41 4.27
N ASP A 233 9.21 18.16 5.39
CA ASP A 233 7.75 18.16 5.43
C ASP A 233 7.26 19.56 4.98
N GLY A 234 6.39 19.61 3.97
CA GLY A 234 5.74 20.84 3.51
C GLY A 234 4.94 21.51 4.63
N GLU A 235 4.40 22.68 4.35
CA GLU A 235 3.68 23.48 5.35
C GLU A 235 2.68 22.65 6.15
N ARG A 236 2.92 22.58 7.45
CA ARG A 236 1.92 22.16 8.43
C ARG A 236 1.12 23.39 8.83
N ALA A 237 -0.12 23.42 8.47
CA ALA A 237 -1.07 24.34 9.10
C ALA A 237 -1.17 23.99 10.59
N GLY A 238 -0.71 24.87 11.45
CA GLY A 238 -0.77 24.67 12.90
C GLY A 238 0.21 25.57 13.67
N PRO A 239 0.05 25.67 14.99
CA PRO A 239 0.97 26.43 15.82
C PRO A 239 2.38 25.83 15.79
N PRO A 240 3.41 26.65 16.05
CA PRO A 240 4.79 26.15 16.18
C PRO A 240 4.85 25.01 17.19
N ALA A 241 5.48 23.92 16.81
CA ALA A 241 5.70 22.77 17.68
C ALA A 241 7.21 22.50 17.81
N MET A 242 7.66 22.07 19.00
CA MET A 242 9.07 21.71 19.24
C MET A 242 9.58 20.71 18.19
N ALA A 243 8.75 19.79 17.76
CA ALA A 243 9.07 18.83 16.71
C ALA A 243 9.50 19.46 15.36
N THR A 244 9.07 20.70 15.09
CA THR A 244 9.38 21.43 13.85
C THR A 244 10.50 22.48 14.03
N GLU A 245 10.96 22.73 15.26
CA GLU A 245 12.02 23.71 15.52
C GLU A 245 13.34 23.36 14.82
N MET A 246 13.67 22.08 14.72
CA MET A 246 14.84 21.64 13.98
C MET A 246 14.84 22.12 12.53
N LEU A 247 13.67 22.16 11.87
CA LEU A 247 13.51 22.64 10.49
C LEU A 247 13.73 24.15 10.36
N ARG A 248 13.69 24.87 11.49
CA ARG A 248 13.95 26.33 11.59
C ARG A 248 15.34 26.65 12.11
N HIS A 249 16.16 25.64 12.37
CA HIS A 249 17.48 25.82 12.98
C HIS A 249 18.37 26.79 12.15
N PRO A 250 19.06 27.76 12.79
CA PRO A 250 19.90 28.72 12.07
C PRO A 250 20.97 28.09 11.18
N ALA A 251 21.47 26.91 11.53
CA ALA A 251 22.43 26.17 10.71
C ALA A 251 21.85 25.76 9.34
N LEU A 252 20.55 25.42 9.25
CA LEU A 252 19.89 25.14 7.97
C LEU A 252 19.80 26.39 7.10
N ARG A 253 19.55 27.56 7.71
CA ARG A 253 19.56 28.84 7.00
C ARG A 253 20.95 29.21 6.49
N LYS A 254 22.02 28.80 7.18
CA LYS A 254 23.40 29.01 6.73
C LYS A 254 23.80 28.12 5.55
N LEU A 255 23.04 27.08 5.24
CA LEU A 255 23.25 26.31 4.00
C LEU A 255 22.94 27.18 2.77
N GLY A 256 22.10 28.22 2.94
CA GLY A 256 21.85 29.28 1.97
C GLY A 256 21.48 28.75 0.58
N ASP A 257 21.92 29.44 -0.47
CA ASP A 257 21.68 29.08 -1.87
C ASP A 257 22.42 27.81 -2.33
N ARG A 258 23.24 27.21 -1.44
CA ARG A 258 24.00 25.99 -1.76
C ARG A 258 23.15 24.74 -1.71
N VAL A 259 22.06 24.75 -0.95
CA VAL A 259 21.18 23.59 -0.74
C VAL A 259 19.77 23.97 -1.12
N ARG A 260 19.21 23.25 -2.08
CA ARG A 260 17.80 23.38 -2.45
C ARG A 260 16.91 22.78 -1.36
N ILE A 261 15.85 23.48 -1.00
CA ILE A 261 14.82 22.95 -0.13
C ILE A 261 13.64 22.49 -0.99
N ALA A 262 13.31 21.20 -0.92
CA ALA A 262 12.11 20.61 -1.52
C ALA A 262 11.11 20.29 -0.42
N ALA A 263 9.93 20.90 -0.48
CA ALA A 263 8.86 20.68 0.49
C ALA A 263 7.87 19.64 -0.01
N VAL A 264 7.80 18.49 0.64
CA VAL A 264 6.83 17.43 0.34
C VAL A 264 5.76 17.42 1.41
N PRO A 265 4.48 17.70 1.09
CA PRO A 265 3.40 17.59 2.06
C PRO A 265 3.34 16.19 2.68
N PRO A 266 3.31 16.05 4.01
CA PRO A 266 3.37 14.75 4.69
C PRO A 266 2.29 13.78 4.22
N LYS A 267 1.09 14.26 3.92
CA LYS A 267 -0.03 13.44 3.45
C LYS A 267 0.24 12.69 2.15
N LEU A 268 1.18 13.15 1.32
CA LEU A 268 1.49 12.52 0.03
C LEU A 268 2.26 11.20 0.17
N TRP A 269 3.02 11.03 1.27
CA TRP A 269 3.87 9.86 1.48
C TRP A 269 3.74 9.19 2.86
N THR A 270 2.83 9.69 3.69
CA THR A 270 2.51 9.02 4.97
C THR A 270 1.76 7.71 4.73
N CYS A 271 0.88 7.70 3.71
CA CYS A 271 0.14 6.52 3.30
C CYS A 271 0.60 6.02 1.91
N TYR A 272 0.36 4.76 1.66
CA TYR A 272 0.69 4.05 0.43
C TYR A 272 -0.47 4.11 -0.58
N GLY A 273 -0.93 5.31 -0.90
CA GLY A 273 -2.02 5.55 -1.85
C GLY A 273 -1.52 6.12 -3.19
N PRO A 274 -2.43 6.46 -4.11
CA PRO A 274 -2.09 7.00 -5.42
C PRO A 274 -1.36 8.35 -5.36
N ARG A 275 -1.48 9.06 -4.22
CA ARG A 275 -0.81 10.36 -3.99
C ARG A 275 0.71 10.25 -3.80
N LEU A 276 1.26 9.03 -3.65
CA LEU A 276 2.72 8.80 -3.74
C LEU A 276 3.32 9.32 -5.05
N ALA A 277 2.54 9.30 -6.14
CA ALA A 277 2.97 9.86 -7.41
C ALA A 277 3.19 11.38 -7.35
N ASP A 278 2.41 12.10 -6.55
CA ASP A 278 2.61 13.55 -6.38
C ASP A 278 3.89 13.83 -5.57
N ALA A 279 4.17 13.02 -4.55
CA ALA A 279 5.44 13.10 -3.84
C ALA A 279 6.62 12.82 -4.78
N PHE A 280 6.49 11.81 -5.62
CA PHE A 280 7.49 11.46 -6.63
C PHE A 280 7.74 12.60 -7.62
N ASP A 281 6.70 13.29 -8.10
CA ASP A 281 6.83 14.42 -9.01
C ASP A 281 7.66 15.55 -8.37
N ILE A 282 7.40 15.89 -7.10
CA ILE A 282 8.18 16.89 -6.36
C ILE A 282 9.66 16.48 -6.24
N LEU A 283 9.92 15.20 -5.96
CA LEU A 283 11.29 14.68 -5.84
C LEU A 283 12.02 14.69 -7.19
N ALA A 284 11.33 14.34 -8.27
CA ALA A 284 11.87 14.35 -9.62
C ALA A 284 12.22 15.78 -10.08
N ASP A 285 11.31 16.72 -9.83
CA ASP A 285 11.56 18.15 -10.13
C ASP A 285 12.78 18.68 -9.33
N ALA A 286 12.95 18.22 -8.09
CA ALA A 286 14.11 18.59 -7.29
C ALA A 286 15.43 17.99 -7.85
N ALA A 287 15.36 16.81 -8.49
CA ALA A 287 16.51 16.17 -9.11
C ALA A 287 16.92 16.80 -10.45
N GLU A 288 15.96 17.28 -11.24
CA GLU A 288 16.15 17.87 -12.56
C GLU A 288 16.54 19.36 -12.51
N ALA A 289 16.16 20.05 -11.45
CA ALA A 289 16.35 21.48 -11.35
C ALA A 289 17.83 21.90 -11.30
N PRO A 290 18.24 22.99 -11.97
CA PRO A 290 19.60 23.53 -11.92
C PRO A 290 20.00 23.97 -10.50
N ARG A 291 21.33 24.07 -10.26
CA ARG A 291 21.87 24.59 -8.98
C ARG A 291 21.54 26.06 -8.79
#